data_707203a84c9128b76bb7f05dd61d7df8
#
_entry.id   707203a84c9128b76bb7f05dd61d7df8
#
_cell.length_a   1.000
_cell.length_b   1.000
_cell.length_c   1.000
_cell.angle_alpha   90.00
_cell.angle_beta   90.00
_cell.angle_gamma   90.00
#
_symmetry.space_group_name_H-M   'P 1'
#
loop_
_entity.id
_entity.type
_entity.pdbx_description
1 polymer ?
#
loop_
_entity_poly.entity_id
_entity_poly.type
_entity_poly.pdbx_seq_one_letter_code
_entity_poly.pdbx_strand_id
1 'polypeptide(L)'
;SIDIDGVYSNPAGLAFLPQNGLQVALTIQSAYQTRDIAATSPLWTMDGQTSVRNYEGKASAPVIPSVHAVYKNGDWAFSGSFAIVGGGGKASFNTGLPMFDAAAIGLVNSTSDMLKPNMYNINSAMEGRQYIYGLQLGASYKINEHFSVFAGARMNYFTGGYKGFLNIALKEGVAGQIGAAIVQQIMGANPNLSLEQAQQIAQEQSAPMLQKLNDTKLELDCDQTGWGLTPIIGVDAKFGKLNLAAKYEFKANMNIENNTHKLEFPDAAAAYMAPYQHGVNTPSDLPSMLSVAASYEFLPSLRASVEYHFFDDKNAGMADNLSLIHISEPTRLDVI
;
A
#
# COMPACT_ATOMS: atom_id res chain seq x y z
N SER A 1 -26.11 -12.21 -6.83
CA SER A 1 -26.35 -13.66 -6.69
C SER A 1 -27.34 -13.90 -5.56
N ILE A 2 -28.30 -14.81 -5.76
CA ILE A 2 -29.18 -15.33 -4.70
C ILE A 2 -28.55 -16.65 -4.25
N ASP A 3 -27.50 -16.55 -3.47
CA ASP A 3 -26.70 -17.64 -2.97
C ASP A 3 -25.99 -17.17 -1.69
N ILE A 4 -25.34 -18.08 -0.95
CA ILE A 4 -24.62 -17.76 0.28
C ILE A 4 -23.52 -16.69 0.05
N ASP A 5 -22.91 -16.66 -1.11
CA ASP A 5 -21.94 -15.62 -1.51
C ASP A 5 -22.58 -14.20 -1.54
N GLY A 6 -23.90 -14.13 -1.61
CA GLY A 6 -24.67 -12.90 -1.50
C GLY A 6 -24.48 -12.19 -0.17
N VAL A 7 -24.01 -12.85 0.90
CA VAL A 7 -23.75 -12.20 2.20
C VAL A 7 -22.89 -10.96 2.03
N TYR A 8 -21.90 -11.00 1.17
CA TYR A 8 -21.02 -9.87 0.89
C TYR A 8 -21.49 -9.02 -0.30
N SER A 9 -21.84 -9.67 -1.44
CA SER A 9 -22.11 -8.97 -2.69
C SER A 9 -23.54 -8.42 -2.79
N ASN A 10 -24.54 -9.20 -2.40
CA ASN A 10 -25.97 -8.88 -2.49
C ASN A 10 -26.76 -9.41 -1.28
N PRO A 11 -26.56 -8.85 -0.08
CA PRO A 11 -27.18 -9.39 1.12
C PRO A 11 -28.70 -9.33 1.12
N ALA A 12 -29.33 -8.38 0.41
CA ALA A 12 -30.80 -8.34 0.27
C ALA A 12 -31.35 -9.58 -0.43
N GLY A 13 -30.62 -10.12 -1.41
CA GLY A 13 -31.00 -11.34 -2.14
C GLY A 13 -31.09 -12.60 -1.26
N LEU A 14 -30.48 -12.62 -0.08
CA LEU A 14 -30.53 -13.73 0.85
C LEU A 14 -31.94 -14.05 1.34
N ALA A 15 -32.83 -13.05 1.36
CA ALA A 15 -34.23 -13.25 1.71
C ALA A 15 -35.00 -14.16 0.70
N PHE A 16 -34.46 -14.30 -0.53
CA PHE A 16 -35.01 -15.18 -1.57
C PHE A 16 -34.35 -16.58 -1.60
N LEU A 17 -33.45 -16.91 -0.68
CA LEU A 17 -32.89 -18.26 -0.59
C LEU A 17 -34.05 -19.29 -0.46
N PRO A 18 -33.98 -20.41 -1.19
CA PRO A 18 -35.09 -21.39 -1.21
C PRO A 18 -35.19 -22.18 0.07
N GLN A 19 -34.10 -22.34 0.82
CA GLN A 19 -34.04 -23.19 2.00
C GLN A 19 -33.96 -22.40 3.28
N ASN A 20 -34.80 -22.74 4.26
CA ASN A 20 -34.67 -22.28 5.63
C ASN A 20 -33.54 -23.03 6.36
N GLY A 21 -33.07 -22.46 7.44
CA GLY A 21 -32.02 -23.01 8.29
C GLY A 21 -30.65 -22.33 8.11
N LEU A 22 -29.66 -22.93 8.73
CA LEU A 22 -28.30 -22.43 8.72
C LEU A 22 -27.54 -22.93 7.48
N GLN A 23 -26.91 -22.00 6.77
CA GLN A 23 -25.95 -22.28 5.70
C GLN A 23 -24.63 -21.63 6.05
N VAL A 24 -23.50 -22.31 5.80
CA VAL A 24 -22.16 -21.81 6.07
C VAL A 24 -21.28 -22.12 4.86
N ALA A 25 -20.47 -21.14 4.46
CA ALA A 25 -19.43 -21.31 3.44
C ALA A 25 -18.08 -20.82 3.96
N LEU A 26 -17.03 -21.57 3.58
CA LEU A 26 -15.64 -21.21 3.82
C LEU A 26 -14.93 -21.15 2.48
N THR A 27 -14.27 -20.05 2.20
CA THR A 27 -13.44 -19.88 1.01
C THR A 27 -12.03 -19.48 1.42
N ILE A 28 -11.03 -20.04 0.74
CA ILE A 28 -9.63 -19.74 0.94
C ILE A 28 -9.03 -19.41 -0.42
N GLN A 29 -8.32 -18.30 -0.50
CA GLN A 29 -7.57 -17.86 -1.68
C GLN A 29 -6.09 -17.67 -1.32
N SER A 30 -5.23 -17.73 -2.34
CA SER A 30 -3.82 -17.41 -2.23
C SER A 30 -3.44 -16.51 -3.40
N ALA A 31 -2.65 -15.47 -3.14
CA ALA A 31 -2.19 -14.55 -4.17
C ALA A 31 -0.68 -14.35 -4.07
N TYR A 32 0.01 -14.46 -5.20
CA TYR A 32 1.45 -14.24 -5.33
C TYR A 32 1.72 -13.44 -6.58
N GLN A 33 2.56 -12.43 -6.46
CA GLN A 33 2.96 -11.57 -7.59
C GLN A 33 4.43 -11.22 -7.49
N THR A 34 5.16 -11.33 -8.62
CA THR A 34 6.50 -10.78 -8.78
C THR A 34 6.45 -9.63 -9.78
N ARG A 35 7.19 -8.57 -9.52
CA ARG A 35 7.33 -7.42 -10.40
C ARG A 35 8.81 -7.13 -10.63
N ASP A 36 9.23 -7.16 -11.88
CA ASP A 36 10.53 -6.70 -12.31
C ASP A 36 10.40 -5.25 -12.78
N ILE A 37 11.18 -4.37 -12.18
CA ILE A 37 11.15 -2.93 -12.45
C ILE A 37 12.48 -2.56 -13.10
N ALA A 38 12.44 -2.12 -14.35
CA ALA A 38 13.58 -1.50 -15.04
C ALA A 38 13.36 0.01 -15.06
N ALA A 39 14.23 0.77 -14.41
CA ALA A 39 14.10 2.21 -14.30
C ALA A 39 15.34 2.94 -14.84
N THR A 40 15.07 4.08 -15.50
CA THR A 40 16.07 5.04 -15.89
C THR A 40 15.76 6.40 -15.28
N SER A 41 16.79 7.17 -14.95
CA SER A 41 16.60 8.53 -14.44
C SER A 41 17.79 9.42 -14.85
N PRO A 42 17.54 10.71 -15.10
CA PRO A 42 18.64 11.68 -15.24
C PRO A 42 19.56 11.73 -14.03
N LEU A 43 19.06 11.38 -12.84
CA LEU A 43 19.83 11.43 -11.59
C LEU A 43 20.99 10.42 -11.55
N TRP A 44 20.92 9.32 -12.27
CA TRP A 44 22.03 8.35 -12.43
C TRP A 44 22.57 8.23 -13.86
N THR A 45 22.33 9.29 -14.66
CA THR A 45 22.96 9.44 -15.97
C THR A 45 24.37 10.02 -15.77
N MET A 46 25.37 9.38 -16.38
CA MET A 46 26.76 9.78 -16.30
C MET A 46 27.39 9.86 -17.70
N ASP A 47 28.16 10.90 -17.93
CA ASP A 47 28.87 11.13 -19.19
C ASP A 47 27.95 11.02 -20.43
N GLY A 48 26.70 11.51 -20.28
CA GLY A 48 25.67 11.45 -21.31
C GLY A 48 25.06 10.04 -21.54
N GLN A 49 25.48 9.05 -20.74
CA GLN A 49 24.91 7.69 -20.81
C GLN A 49 23.98 7.43 -19.62
N THR A 50 22.74 7.07 -19.93
CA THR A 50 21.74 6.68 -18.95
C THR A 50 21.85 5.18 -18.69
N SER A 51 22.12 4.79 -17.43
CA SER A 51 22.09 3.39 -17.03
C SER A 51 20.68 2.94 -16.69
N VAL A 52 20.37 1.67 -16.96
CA VAL A 52 19.16 1.00 -16.48
C VAL A 52 19.48 0.37 -15.14
N ARG A 53 18.65 0.64 -14.12
CA ARG A 53 18.69 -0.04 -12.83
C ARG A 53 17.50 -0.97 -12.71
N ASN A 54 17.75 -2.20 -12.26
CA ASN A 54 16.74 -3.23 -12.13
C ASN A 54 16.43 -3.48 -10.66
N TYR A 55 15.13 -3.62 -10.34
CA TYR A 55 14.63 -3.89 -9.00
C TYR A 55 13.60 -5.00 -9.08
N GLU A 56 13.50 -5.79 -8.02
CA GLU A 56 12.51 -6.86 -7.90
C GLU A 56 11.59 -6.60 -6.71
N GLY A 57 10.28 -6.64 -6.96
CA GLY A 57 9.24 -6.60 -5.94
C GLY A 57 8.49 -7.93 -5.89
N LYS A 58 8.23 -8.42 -4.69
CA LYS A 58 7.42 -9.63 -4.44
C LYS A 58 6.26 -9.27 -3.54
N ALA A 59 5.04 -9.55 -4.00
CA ALA A 59 3.85 -9.44 -3.18
C ALA A 59 3.26 -10.82 -2.91
N SER A 60 2.83 -11.06 -1.68
CA SER A 60 2.25 -12.34 -1.28
C SER A 60 1.14 -12.16 -0.25
N ALA A 61 0.06 -12.87 -0.47
CA ALA A 61 -1.01 -13.10 0.48
C ALA A 61 -1.31 -14.61 0.47
N PRO A 62 -0.59 -15.42 1.26
CA PRO A 62 -0.64 -16.87 1.15
C PRO A 62 -1.98 -17.46 1.57
N VAL A 63 -2.70 -16.79 2.47
CA VAL A 63 -4.01 -17.22 2.94
C VAL A 63 -4.93 -16.02 3.06
N ILE A 64 -5.96 -16.00 2.23
CA ILE A 64 -7.03 -14.99 2.24
C ILE A 64 -8.33 -15.73 2.56
N PRO A 65 -8.70 -15.87 3.85
CA PRO A 65 -9.90 -16.61 4.24
C PRO A 65 -11.13 -15.73 4.12
N SER A 66 -12.27 -16.34 3.78
CA SER A 66 -13.57 -15.75 4.01
C SER A 66 -14.55 -16.80 4.54
N VAL A 67 -15.36 -16.40 5.51
CA VAL A 67 -16.40 -17.22 6.12
C VAL A 67 -17.71 -16.46 5.98
N HIS A 68 -18.73 -17.14 5.44
CA HIS A 68 -20.07 -16.60 5.33
C HIS A 68 -21.06 -17.53 6.04
N ALA A 69 -21.99 -16.93 6.76
CA ALA A 69 -23.06 -17.66 7.43
C ALA A 69 -24.40 -16.95 7.19
N VAL A 70 -25.43 -17.71 6.92
CA VAL A 70 -26.80 -17.23 6.76
C VAL A 70 -27.74 -18.14 7.55
N TYR A 71 -28.58 -17.55 8.36
CA TYR A 71 -29.72 -18.24 8.99
C TYR A 71 -31.01 -17.68 8.44
N LYS A 72 -31.70 -18.47 7.62
CA LYS A 72 -32.97 -18.11 7.01
C LYS A 72 -34.15 -18.71 7.79
N ASN A 73 -35.16 -17.90 8.08
CA ASN A 73 -36.39 -18.34 8.69
C ASN A 73 -37.57 -17.53 8.11
N GLY A 74 -38.38 -18.18 7.28
CA GLY A 74 -39.49 -17.54 6.58
C GLY A 74 -39.03 -16.37 5.69
N ASP A 75 -39.54 -15.18 5.96
CA ASP A 75 -39.21 -13.96 5.19
C ASP A 75 -37.94 -13.26 5.69
N TRP A 76 -37.34 -13.72 6.79
CA TRP A 76 -36.13 -13.17 7.35
C TRP A 76 -34.90 -14.01 7.00
N ALA A 77 -33.78 -13.33 6.72
CA ALA A 77 -32.47 -13.93 6.65
C ALA A 77 -31.45 -13.08 7.45
N PHE A 78 -30.85 -13.69 8.47
CA PHE A 78 -29.77 -13.10 9.24
C PHE A 78 -28.45 -13.58 8.69
N SER A 79 -27.53 -12.66 8.45
CA SER A 79 -26.26 -13.00 7.82
C SER A 79 -25.08 -12.43 8.56
N GLY A 80 -23.96 -13.16 8.49
CA GLY A 80 -22.67 -12.74 8.99
C GLY A 80 -21.56 -13.15 8.03
N SER A 81 -20.53 -12.32 7.94
CA SER A 81 -19.34 -12.64 7.17
C SER A 81 -18.10 -12.13 7.86
N PHE A 82 -17.03 -12.92 7.78
CA PHE A 82 -15.68 -12.49 8.12
C PHE A 82 -14.81 -12.70 6.90
N ALA A 83 -14.13 -11.66 6.44
CA ALA A 83 -13.27 -11.71 5.28
C ALA A 83 -12.15 -10.67 5.36
N ILE A 84 -11.09 -10.85 4.57
CA ILE A 84 -10.15 -9.78 4.25
C ILE A 84 -10.80 -8.96 3.14
N VAL A 85 -11.25 -7.73 3.47
CA VAL A 85 -12.02 -6.86 2.59
C VAL A 85 -11.15 -5.82 1.88
N GLY A 86 -9.88 -5.74 2.23
CA GLY A 86 -8.93 -4.82 1.61
C GLY A 86 -7.50 -5.08 2.04
N GLY A 87 -6.58 -4.33 1.42
CA GLY A 87 -5.15 -4.48 1.60
C GLY A 87 -4.49 -5.36 0.53
N GLY A 88 -3.18 -5.15 0.33
CA GLY A 88 -2.38 -5.83 -0.71
C GLY A 88 -1.59 -7.05 -0.22
N GLY A 89 -1.81 -7.49 1.01
CA GLY A 89 -0.96 -8.52 1.62
C GLY A 89 0.39 -7.95 2.06
N LYS A 90 1.45 -8.73 1.88
CA LYS A 90 2.84 -8.35 2.15
C LYS A 90 3.57 -8.10 0.83
N ALA A 91 4.18 -6.94 0.70
CA ALA A 91 5.06 -6.61 -0.42
C ALA A 91 6.50 -6.39 0.07
N SER A 92 7.50 -6.94 -0.61
CA SER A 92 8.92 -6.78 -0.28
C SER A 92 9.73 -6.41 -1.51
N PHE A 93 10.64 -5.44 -1.32
CA PHE A 93 11.56 -4.92 -2.33
C PHE A 93 12.98 -5.02 -1.78
N ASN A 94 13.55 -6.21 -1.86
CA ASN A 94 14.86 -6.50 -1.26
C ASN A 94 16.04 -5.92 -2.06
N THR A 95 15.80 -5.52 -3.31
CA THR A 95 16.78 -4.87 -4.18
C THR A 95 16.64 -3.35 -4.21
N GLY A 96 15.80 -2.79 -3.33
CA GLY A 96 15.48 -1.37 -3.29
C GLY A 96 14.35 -0.98 -4.24
N LEU A 97 14.21 0.33 -4.42
CA LEU A 97 13.22 0.96 -5.27
C LEU A 97 13.84 2.17 -6.00
N PRO A 98 13.39 2.51 -7.22
CA PRO A 98 13.91 3.67 -7.95
C PRO A 98 13.88 4.98 -7.16
N MET A 99 12.85 5.19 -6.36
CA MET A 99 12.69 6.39 -5.55
C MET A 99 13.66 6.44 -4.37
N PHE A 100 14.08 5.30 -3.80
CA PHE A 100 15.10 5.27 -2.76
C PHE A 100 16.46 5.63 -3.32
N ASP A 101 16.77 5.16 -4.52
CA ASP A 101 17.97 5.56 -5.23
C ASP A 101 17.95 7.06 -5.54
N ALA A 102 16.80 7.58 -6.01
CA ALA A 102 16.66 9.02 -6.28
C ALA A 102 16.81 9.85 -5.00
N ALA A 103 16.20 9.43 -3.90
CA ALA A 103 16.33 10.09 -2.60
C ALA A 103 17.76 10.06 -2.08
N ALA A 104 18.44 8.91 -2.17
CA ALA A 104 19.84 8.76 -1.78
C ALA A 104 20.77 9.69 -2.60
N ILE A 105 20.59 9.74 -3.91
CA ILE A 105 21.36 10.63 -4.79
C ILE A 105 21.08 12.09 -4.46
N GLY A 106 19.83 12.46 -4.19
CA GLY A 106 19.46 13.80 -3.75
C GLY A 106 20.15 14.20 -2.44
N LEU A 107 20.19 13.28 -1.45
CA LEU A 107 20.91 13.49 -0.18
C LEU A 107 22.41 13.66 -0.39
N VAL A 108 23.03 12.83 -1.23
CA VAL A 108 24.46 12.94 -1.55
C VAL A 108 24.76 14.28 -2.23
N ASN A 109 23.97 14.66 -3.24
CA ASN A 109 24.15 15.92 -3.97
C ASN A 109 23.98 17.15 -3.06
N SER A 110 23.11 17.06 -2.04
CA SER A 110 22.97 18.14 -1.04
C SER A 110 24.17 18.21 -0.07
N THR A 111 24.99 17.16 -0.02
CA THR A 111 26.16 17.08 0.86
C THR A 111 27.43 17.51 0.13
N SER A 112 27.61 17.14 -1.13
CA SER A 112 28.79 17.50 -1.91
C SER A 112 28.59 17.29 -3.41
N ASP A 113 28.94 18.30 -4.21
CA ASP A 113 28.99 18.24 -5.68
C ASP A 113 30.12 17.38 -6.22
N MET A 114 31.09 17.03 -5.37
CA MET A 114 32.24 16.19 -5.77
C MET A 114 31.86 14.70 -5.88
N LEU A 115 30.77 14.28 -5.25
CA LEU A 115 30.34 12.88 -5.24
C LEU A 115 29.42 12.60 -6.42
N LYS A 116 29.85 11.68 -7.28
CA LYS A 116 29.05 11.22 -8.41
C LYS A 116 28.41 9.86 -8.14
N PRO A 117 27.30 9.51 -8.80
CA PRO A 117 26.55 8.25 -8.55
C PRO A 117 27.37 6.95 -8.71
N ASN A 118 28.49 6.98 -9.41
CA ASN A 118 29.41 5.85 -9.53
C ASN A 118 30.39 5.70 -8.37
N MET A 119 30.48 6.68 -7.47
CA MET A 119 31.46 6.72 -6.37
C MET A 119 30.96 6.06 -5.08
N TYR A 120 29.67 5.75 -4.99
CA TYR A 120 29.06 5.13 -3.82
C TYR A 120 28.07 4.04 -4.21
N ASN A 121 27.76 3.18 -3.25
CA ASN A 121 26.70 2.19 -3.34
C ASN A 121 25.49 2.65 -2.52
N ILE A 122 24.31 2.40 -3.03
CA ILE A 122 23.05 2.59 -2.34
C ILE A 122 22.52 1.21 -2.00
N ASN A 123 22.36 0.94 -0.70
CA ASN A 123 21.76 -0.28 -0.22
C ASN A 123 20.42 0.06 0.42
N SER A 124 19.35 -0.45 -0.13
CA SER A 124 18.01 -0.22 0.40
C SER A 124 17.15 -1.47 0.26
N ALA A 125 16.25 -1.62 1.19
CA ALA A 125 15.19 -2.60 1.11
C ALA A 125 13.94 -2.04 1.80
N MET A 126 12.78 -2.48 1.34
CA MET A 126 11.51 -2.13 1.94
C MET A 126 10.57 -3.32 1.96
N GLU A 127 9.86 -3.44 3.04
CA GLU A 127 8.75 -4.34 3.22
C GLU A 127 7.54 -3.54 3.71
N GLY A 128 6.39 -3.79 3.10
CA GLY A 128 5.11 -3.26 3.56
C GLY A 128 4.11 -4.39 3.68
N ARG A 129 3.22 -4.31 4.65
CA ARG A 129 2.10 -5.22 4.81
C ARG A 129 0.84 -4.43 5.08
N GLN A 130 -0.28 -4.91 4.56
CA GLN A 130 -1.54 -4.24 4.74
C GLN A 130 -2.70 -5.23 4.61
N TYR A 131 -3.54 -5.31 5.64
CA TYR A 131 -4.73 -6.12 5.68
C TYR A 131 -5.87 -5.33 6.32
N ILE A 132 -7.05 -5.42 5.74
CA ILE A 132 -8.29 -4.91 6.33
C ILE A 132 -9.22 -6.10 6.54
N TYR A 133 -9.42 -6.46 7.79
CA TYR A 133 -10.37 -7.50 8.19
C TYR A 133 -11.75 -6.89 8.34
N GLY A 134 -12.76 -7.49 7.71
CA GLY A 134 -14.15 -7.07 7.81
C GLY A 134 -15.00 -8.11 8.52
N LEU A 135 -15.68 -7.71 9.58
CA LEU A 135 -16.75 -8.49 10.21
C LEU A 135 -18.07 -7.81 9.90
N GLN A 136 -18.87 -8.41 9.03
CA GLN A 136 -20.18 -7.90 8.61
C GLN A 136 -21.29 -8.70 9.29
N LEU A 137 -22.29 -7.99 9.81
CA LEU A 137 -23.53 -8.57 10.33
C LEU A 137 -24.71 -7.78 9.78
N GLY A 138 -25.84 -8.47 9.53
CA GLY A 138 -27.04 -7.81 9.09
C GLY A 138 -28.22 -8.74 8.94
N ALA A 139 -29.37 -8.14 8.58
CA ALA A 139 -30.63 -8.82 8.38
C ALA A 139 -31.25 -8.39 7.06
N SER A 140 -31.80 -9.38 6.33
CA SER A 140 -32.59 -9.19 5.13
C SER A 140 -34.02 -9.56 5.38
N TYR A 141 -34.95 -8.82 4.80
CA TYR A 141 -36.38 -9.06 4.91
C TYR A 141 -37.03 -9.10 3.53
N LYS A 142 -37.77 -10.17 3.26
CA LYS A 142 -38.57 -10.34 2.05
C LYS A 142 -39.88 -9.60 2.23
N ILE A 143 -40.06 -8.48 1.52
CA ILE A 143 -41.28 -7.67 1.58
C ILE A 143 -42.43 -8.39 0.89
N ASN A 144 -42.15 -8.97 -0.28
CA ASN A 144 -43.10 -9.73 -1.08
C ASN A 144 -42.31 -10.70 -2.03
N GLU A 145 -43.01 -11.33 -2.98
CA GLU A 145 -42.37 -12.27 -3.92
C GLU A 145 -41.33 -11.63 -4.85
N HIS A 146 -41.37 -10.30 -4.97
CA HIS A 146 -40.50 -9.56 -5.90
C HIS A 146 -39.43 -8.74 -5.20
N PHE A 147 -39.66 -8.24 -4.00
CA PHE A 147 -38.79 -7.27 -3.33
C PHE A 147 -38.28 -7.74 -1.98
N SER A 148 -37.02 -7.48 -1.74
CA SER A 148 -36.39 -7.64 -0.42
C SER A 148 -35.45 -6.47 -0.12
N VAL A 149 -35.18 -6.28 1.17
CA VAL A 149 -34.31 -5.21 1.69
C VAL A 149 -33.29 -5.81 2.64
N PHE A 150 -32.17 -5.12 2.81
CA PHE A 150 -31.13 -5.45 3.77
C PHE A 150 -30.71 -4.22 4.56
N ALA A 151 -30.45 -4.41 5.84
CA ALA A 151 -29.74 -3.46 6.68
C ALA A 151 -28.71 -4.18 7.53
N GLY A 152 -27.51 -3.61 7.64
CA GLY A 152 -26.43 -4.19 8.39
C GLY A 152 -25.25 -3.23 8.54
N ALA A 153 -24.17 -3.74 9.08
CA ALA A 153 -22.92 -2.98 9.21
C ALA A 153 -21.72 -3.92 9.13
N ARG A 154 -20.59 -3.36 8.70
CA ARG A 154 -19.29 -4.03 8.71
C ARG A 154 -18.31 -3.26 9.58
N MET A 155 -17.75 -3.93 10.59
CA MET A 155 -16.60 -3.45 11.33
C MET A 155 -15.35 -3.79 10.52
N ASN A 156 -14.55 -2.79 10.19
CA ASN A 156 -13.28 -2.93 9.49
C ASN A 156 -12.14 -2.71 10.48
N TYR A 157 -11.20 -3.64 10.51
CA TYR A 157 -9.99 -3.55 11.31
C TYR A 157 -8.78 -3.58 10.39
N PHE A 158 -8.06 -2.47 10.38
CA PHE A 158 -6.82 -2.33 9.63
C PHE A 158 -5.65 -2.78 10.49
N THR A 159 -4.77 -3.59 9.92
CA THR A 159 -3.43 -3.88 10.43
C THR A 159 -2.44 -3.83 9.29
N GLY A 160 -1.34 -3.17 9.52
CA GLY A 160 -0.31 -2.97 8.53
C GLY A 160 1.02 -2.64 9.16
N GLY A 161 1.96 -2.21 8.35
CA GLY A 161 3.25 -1.72 8.80
C GLY A 161 4.25 -1.61 7.66
N TYR A 162 5.29 -0.87 7.95
CA TYR A 162 6.42 -0.64 7.07
C TYR A 162 7.72 -0.95 7.79
N LYS A 163 8.60 -1.68 7.10
CA LYS A 163 9.95 -1.93 7.56
C LYS A 163 10.91 -1.73 6.40
N GLY A 164 11.92 -0.91 6.61
CA GLY A 164 12.87 -0.64 5.55
C GLY A 164 14.10 0.11 6.03
N PHE A 165 15.08 0.13 5.16
CA PHE A 165 16.30 0.91 5.37
C PHE A 165 16.84 1.44 4.05
N LEU A 166 17.63 2.51 4.17
CA LEU A 166 18.44 3.08 3.11
C LEU A 166 19.77 3.47 3.70
N ASN A 167 20.86 2.92 3.17
CA ASN A 167 22.23 3.23 3.56
C ASN A 167 23.03 3.62 2.32
N ILE A 168 23.92 4.59 2.48
CA ILE A 168 24.88 5.02 1.46
C ILE A 168 26.28 4.68 1.95
N ALA A 169 27.04 4.01 1.11
CA ALA A 169 28.45 3.66 1.43
C ALA A 169 29.35 4.02 0.27
N LEU A 170 30.42 4.75 0.55
CA LEU A 170 31.47 5.03 -0.45
C LEU A 170 32.08 3.74 -0.93
N LYS A 171 32.41 3.68 -2.22
CA LYS A 171 33.22 2.61 -2.78
C LYS A 171 34.64 2.72 -2.29
N GLU A 172 35.34 1.58 -2.27
CA GLU A 172 36.74 1.49 -1.88
C GLU A 172 37.62 2.48 -2.67
N GLY A 173 38.52 3.16 -1.97
CA GLY A 173 39.44 4.12 -2.55
C GLY A 173 38.85 5.51 -2.87
N VAL A 174 37.54 5.69 -2.88
CA VAL A 174 36.89 6.98 -3.21
C VAL A 174 37.24 8.06 -2.21
N ALA A 175 37.29 7.76 -0.91
CA ALA A 175 37.71 8.71 0.13
C ALA A 175 39.12 9.28 -0.15
N GLY A 176 40.06 8.42 -0.58
CA GLY A 176 41.39 8.84 -0.97
C GLY A 176 41.42 9.69 -2.23
N GLN A 177 40.58 9.37 -3.24
CA GLN A 177 40.45 10.18 -4.47
C GLN A 177 39.92 11.58 -4.16
N ILE A 178 38.93 11.70 -3.29
CA ILE A 178 38.39 12.98 -2.84
C ILE A 178 39.46 13.78 -2.10
N GLY A 179 40.18 13.16 -1.17
CA GLY A 179 41.26 13.80 -0.44
C GLY A 179 42.34 14.32 -1.40
N ALA A 180 42.75 13.51 -2.36
CA ALA A 180 43.76 13.92 -3.37
C ALA A 180 43.28 15.11 -4.26
N ALA A 181 41.98 15.09 -4.68
CA ALA A 181 41.41 16.18 -5.42
C ALA A 181 41.37 17.51 -4.64
N ILE A 182 41.02 17.43 -3.34
CA ILE A 182 41.03 18.62 -2.46
C ILE A 182 42.45 19.12 -2.27
N VAL A 183 43.44 18.23 -2.07
CA VAL A 183 44.87 18.62 -2.00
C VAL A 183 45.31 19.40 -3.23
N GLN A 184 44.99 18.89 -4.42
CA GLN A 184 45.32 19.58 -5.68
C GLN A 184 44.65 20.93 -5.77
N GLN A 185 43.40 21.06 -5.38
CA GLN A 185 42.70 22.34 -5.38
C GLN A 185 43.32 23.33 -4.42
N ILE A 186 43.71 22.91 -3.19
CA ILE A 186 44.36 23.75 -2.17
C ILE A 186 45.71 24.21 -2.67
N MET A 187 46.54 23.33 -3.23
CA MET A 187 47.85 23.65 -3.76
C MET A 187 47.78 24.59 -4.96
N GLY A 188 46.78 24.41 -5.82
CA GLY A 188 46.53 25.31 -6.95
C GLY A 188 46.13 26.70 -6.53
N ALA A 189 45.36 26.83 -5.45
CA ALA A 189 44.96 28.13 -4.90
C ALA A 189 46.06 28.79 -4.05
N ASN A 190 46.95 27.98 -3.45
CA ASN A 190 48.00 28.45 -2.53
C ASN A 190 49.35 27.79 -2.84
N PRO A 191 50.09 28.26 -3.87
CA PRO A 191 51.34 27.60 -4.31
C PRO A 191 52.46 27.56 -3.27
N ASN A 192 52.36 28.34 -2.20
CA ASN A 192 53.37 28.40 -1.14
C ASN A 192 53.16 27.38 0.00
N LEU A 193 52.06 26.61 -0.02
CA LEU A 193 51.82 25.60 0.97
C LEU A 193 52.66 24.33 0.69
N SER A 194 53.18 23.70 1.77
CA SER A 194 53.77 22.38 1.62
C SER A 194 52.69 21.31 1.36
N LEU A 195 53.13 20.20 0.77
CA LEU A 195 52.21 19.09 0.53
C LEU A 195 51.61 18.58 1.86
N GLU A 196 52.35 18.50 2.93
CA GLU A 196 51.90 18.09 4.25
C GLU A 196 50.79 19.03 4.80
N GLN A 197 51.02 20.33 4.69
CA GLN A 197 50.00 21.32 5.08
C GLN A 197 48.73 21.21 4.22
N ALA A 198 48.87 21.04 2.92
CA ALA A 198 47.73 20.85 2.02
C ALA A 198 46.95 19.56 2.35
N GLN A 199 47.65 18.47 2.68
CA GLN A 199 47.04 17.19 3.12
C GLN A 199 46.26 17.35 4.43
N GLN A 200 46.83 18.06 5.42
CA GLN A 200 46.13 18.29 6.69
C GLN A 200 44.85 19.10 6.49
N ILE A 201 44.91 20.19 5.72
CA ILE A 201 43.73 21.01 5.40
C ILE A 201 42.68 20.18 4.62
N ALA A 202 43.12 19.36 3.65
CA ALA A 202 42.22 18.49 2.90
C ALA A 202 41.52 17.47 3.80
N GLN A 203 42.23 16.90 4.78
CA GLN A 203 41.66 15.97 5.75
C GLN A 203 40.62 16.69 6.64
N GLU A 204 40.93 17.86 7.16
CA GLU A 204 40.02 18.67 7.96
C GLU A 204 38.75 19.08 7.20
N GLN A 205 38.86 19.35 5.90
CA GLN A 205 37.70 19.69 5.03
C GLN A 205 36.88 18.46 4.62
N SER A 206 37.51 17.32 4.34
CA SER A 206 36.82 16.13 3.86
C SER A 206 36.20 15.31 4.98
N ALA A 207 36.78 15.29 6.19
CA ALA A 207 36.30 14.44 7.27
C ALA A 207 34.83 14.69 7.67
N PRO A 208 34.36 15.95 7.86
CA PRO A 208 32.94 16.20 8.19
C PRO A 208 31.98 15.75 7.08
N MET A 209 32.38 15.94 5.82
CA MET A 209 31.58 15.52 4.65
C MET A 209 31.47 13.98 4.59
N LEU A 210 32.59 13.28 4.75
CA LEU A 210 32.64 11.81 4.75
C LEU A 210 31.86 11.22 5.93
N GLN A 211 31.98 11.86 7.11
CA GLN A 211 31.22 11.45 8.29
C GLN A 211 29.71 11.65 8.06
N LYS A 212 29.29 12.81 7.57
CA LYS A 212 27.89 13.08 7.27
C LYS A 212 27.31 12.07 6.27
N LEU A 213 28.10 11.64 5.29
CA LEU A 213 27.69 10.62 4.34
C LEU A 213 27.51 9.25 4.99
N ASN A 214 28.47 8.84 5.84
CA ASN A 214 28.40 7.58 6.58
C ASN A 214 27.25 7.57 7.61
N ASP A 215 26.91 8.72 8.15
CA ASP A 215 25.79 8.90 9.09
C ASP A 215 24.44 8.99 8.36
N THR A 216 24.44 9.04 7.01
CA THR A 216 23.24 9.06 6.20
C THR A 216 22.61 7.67 6.18
N LYS A 217 21.86 7.38 7.23
CA LYS A 217 21.03 6.18 7.37
C LYS A 217 19.58 6.58 7.50
N LEU A 218 18.73 5.86 6.83
CA LEU A 218 17.30 5.90 7.06
C LEU A 218 16.87 4.50 7.45
N GLU A 219 16.19 4.37 8.58
CA GLU A 219 15.64 3.10 9.04
C GLU A 219 14.27 3.32 9.64
N LEU A 220 13.31 2.52 9.19
CA LEU A 220 11.93 2.56 9.63
C LEU A 220 11.49 1.16 10.02
N ASP A 221 10.90 1.01 11.21
CA ASP A 221 10.15 -0.16 11.64
C ASP A 221 8.90 0.34 12.37
N CYS A 222 7.74 0.26 11.70
CA CYS A 222 6.49 0.85 12.16
C CYS A 222 5.34 -0.11 11.91
N ASP A 223 4.63 -0.49 12.95
CA ASP A 223 3.33 -1.15 12.87
C ASP A 223 2.21 -0.12 12.82
N GLN A 224 1.11 -0.47 12.18
CA GLN A 224 -0.03 0.41 12.02
C GLN A 224 -1.32 -0.34 12.31
N THR A 225 -2.23 0.29 13.04
CA THR A 225 -3.57 -0.25 13.33
C THR A 225 -4.63 0.83 13.22
N GLY A 226 -5.85 0.42 12.88
CA GLY A 226 -7.00 1.31 12.81
C GLY A 226 -8.30 0.52 12.72
N TRP A 227 -9.42 1.19 12.96
CA TRP A 227 -10.72 0.57 12.78
C TRP A 227 -11.75 1.59 12.31
N GLY A 228 -12.80 1.10 11.64
CA GLY A 228 -13.91 1.91 11.17
C GLY A 228 -15.16 1.08 10.97
N LEU A 229 -16.32 1.71 11.04
CA LEU A 229 -17.61 1.08 10.86
C LEU A 229 -18.23 1.54 9.53
N THR A 230 -18.64 0.59 8.69
CA THR A 230 -19.36 0.81 7.44
C THR A 230 -20.80 0.35 7.61
N PRO A 231 -21.80 1.23 7.78
CA PRO A 231 -23.19 0.86 7.63
C PRO A 231 -23.49 0.42 6.19
N ILE A 232 -24.42 -0.52 6.02
CA ILE A 232 -24.74 -1.10 4.71
C ILE A 232 -26.24 -1.24 4.58
N ILE A 233 -26.79 -0.78 3.45
CA ILE A 233 -28.17 -1.01 3.06
C ILE A 233 -28.21 -1.66 1.68
N GLY A 234 -29.25 -2.42 1.40
CA GLY A 234 -29.40 -3.09 0.12
C GLY A 234 -30.86 -3.33 -0.24
N VAL A 235 -31.10 -3.46 -1.53
CA VAL A 235 -32.38 -3.86 -2.09
C VAL A 235 -32.16 -4.92 -3.18
N ASP A 236 -33.06 -5.85 -3.29
CA ASP A 236 -33.06 -6.84 -4.36
C ASP A 236 -34.47 -6.97 -4.94
N ALA A 237 -34.56 -7.08 -6.25
CA ALA A 237 -35.81 -7.23 -6.99
C ALA A 237 -35.74 -8.42 -7.94
N LYS A 238 -36.65 -9.38 -7.77
CA LYS A 238 -36.70 -10.61 -8.55
C LYS A 238 -37.98 -10.71 -9.35
N PHE A 239 -37.86 -10.79 -10.69
CA PHE A 239 -38.98 -10.91 -11.63
C PHE A 239 -38.77 -12.13 -12.53
N GLY A 240 -39.20 -13.30 -12.06
CA GLY A 240 -38.99 -14.55 -12.76
C GLY A 240 -37.49 -14.85 -12.97
N LYS A 241 -37.02 -14.73 -14.22
CA LYS A 241 -35.63 -14.95 -14.61
C LYS A 241 -34.71 -13.74 -14.44
N LEU A 242 -35.27 -12.56 -14.21
CA LEU A 242 -34.53 -11.31 -14.01
C LEU A 242 -34.33 -11.07 -12.52
N ASN A 243 -33.10 -10.77 -12.11
CA ASN A 243 -32.77 -10.28 -10.78
C ASN A 243 -31.99 -8.97 -10.87
N LEU A 244 -32.44 -7.97 -10.12
CA LEU A 244 -31.82 -6.66 -10.00
C LEU A 244 -31.43 -6.44 -8.55
N ALA A 245 -30.25 -5.91 -8.30
CA ALA A 245 -29.77 -5.63 -6.95
C ALA A 245 -29.09 -4.27 -6.89
N ALA A 246 -29.25 -3.60 -5.75
CA ALA A 246 -28.46 -2.44 -5.40
C ALA A 246 -28.05 -2.50 -3.94
N LYS A 247 -26.79 -2.14 -3.67
CA LYS A 247 -26.21 -2.08 -2.33
C LYS A 247 -25.45 -0.77 -2.17
N TYR A 248 -25.63 -0.11 -1.05
CA TYR A 248 -24.89 1.08 -0.68
C TYR A 248 -24.15 0.83 0.63
N GLU A 249 -22.84 0.97 0.60
CA GLU A 249 -21.94 0.97 1.73
C GLU A 249 -21.58 2.42 2.06
N PHE A 250 -21.89 2.85 3.27
CA PHE A 250 -21.54 4.20 3.72
C PHE A 250 -20.03 4.29 3.98
N LYS A 251 -19.52 5.51 3.88
CA LYS A 251 -18.13 5.80 4.22
C LYS A 251 -17.81 5.35 5.66
N ALA A 252 -16.69 4.67 5.84
CA ALA A 252 -16.15 4.41 7.16
C ALA A 252 -14.99 5.38 7.44
N ASN A 253 -15.17 6.25 8.42
CA ASN A 253 -14.05 7.05 8.93
C ASN A 253 -13.11 6.11 9.67
N MET A 254 -11.85 6.08 9.24
CA MET A 254 -10.82 5.24 9.83
C MET A 254 -9.53 6.05 9.99
N ASN A 255 -9.05 6.11 11.23
CA ASN A 255 -7.74 6.68 11.53
C ASN A 255 -6.78 5.53 11.80
N ILE A 256 -5.61 5.61 11.17
CA ILE A 256 -4.54 4.65 11.34
C ILE A 256 -3.50 5.26 12.25
N GLU A 257 -3.23 4.60 13.39
CA GLU A 257 -2.23 4.98 14.36
C GLU A 257 -0.93 4.22 14.12
N ASN A 258 0.18 4.94 14.18
CA ASN A 258 1.51 4.40 14.10
C ASN A 258 2.02 3.93 15.46
N ASN A 259 2.49 2.69 15.52
CA ASN A 259 3.31 2.16 16.59
C ASN A 259 4.74 1.95 16.05
N THR A 260 5.55 3.02 16.14
CA THR A 260 6.88 3.04 15.56
C THR A 260 7.91 2.54 16.56
N HIS A 261 8.58 1.47 16.22
CA HIS A 261 9.61 0.80 17.03
C HIS A 261 11.00 1.36 16.74
N LYS A 262 11.24 1.74 15.48
CA LYS A 262 12.50 2.33 15.04
C LYS A 262 12.26 3.38 13.98
N LEU A 263 12.89 4.54 14.16
CA LEU A 263 12.83 5.64 13.20
C LEU A 263 14.14 6.43 13.29
N GLU A 264 15.03 6.19 12.32
CA GLU A 264 16.29 6.89 12.17
C GLU A 264 16.32 7.56 10.81
N PHE A 265 16.69 8.84 10.75
CA PHE A 265 16.77 9.57 9.50
C PHE A 265 17.66 10.80 9.63
N PRO A 266 18.30 11.28 8.54
CA PRO A 266 18.99 12.55 8.52
C PRO A 266 18.02 13.73 8.53
N ASP A 267 18.43 14.88 9.04
CA ASP A 267 17.59 16.08 9.14
C ASP A 267 16.90 16.46 7.82
N ALA A 268 17.58 16.25 6.70
CA ALA A 268 17.01 16.51 5.37
C ALA A 268 15.78 15.65 5.04
N ALA A 269 15.59 14.53 5.71
CA ALA A 269 14.44 13.63 5.54
C ALA A 269 13.33 13.85 6.57
N ALA A 270 13.50 14.78 7.53
CA ALA A 270 12.58 14.98 8.66
C ALA A 270 11.13 15.21 8.22
N ALA A 271 10.90 16.03 7.20
CA ALA A 271 9.56 16.33 6.70
C ALA A 271 8.85 15.07 6.12
N TYR A 272 9.61 14.18 5.47
CA TYR A 272 9.11 12.94 4.89
C TYR A 272 8.87 11.86 5.94
N MET A 273 9.60 11.90 7.05
CA MET A 273 9.53 10.91 8.12
C MET A 273 8.58 11.31 9.25
N ALA A 274 8.19 12.58 9.34
CA ALA A 274 7.24 13.05 10.34
C ALA A 274 5.94 12.24 10.43
N PRO A 275 5.32 11.81 9.32
CA PRO A 275 4.11 11.00 9.36
C PRO A 275 4.26 9.61 9.97
N TYR A 276 5.49 9.10 10.07
CA TYR A 276 5.78 7.78 10.63
C TYR A 276 6.20 7.81 12.10
N GLN A 277 6.14 8.96 12.76
CA GLN A 277 6.43 9.06 14.18
C GLN A 277 5.43 8.26 15.00
N HIS A 278 5.90 7.75 16.15
CA HIS A 278 5.07 6.99 17.09
C HIS A 278 3.87 7.83 17.57
N GLY A 279 2.68 7.22 17.59
CA GLY A 279 1.43 7.85 18.02
C GLY A 279 0.80 8.80 17.01
N VAL A 280 1.43 9.01 15.85
CA VAL A 280 0.81 9.82 14.78
C VAL A 280 -0.37 9.07 14.20
N ASN A 281 -1.52 9.75 14.16
CA ASN A 281 -2.74 9.27 13.54
C ASN A 281 -2.93 9.91 12.17
N THR A 282 -3.18 9.09 11.17
CA THR A 282 -3.45 9.55 9.81
C THR A 282 -4.80 9.06 9.32
N PRO A 283 -5.62 9.90 8.65
CA PRO A 283 -6.87 9.45 8.06
C PRO A 283 -6.60 8.45 6.93
N SER A 284 -7.37 7.37 6.93
CA SER A 284 -7.37 6.35 5.87
C SER A 284 -8.78 5.78 5.76
N ASP A 285 -9.71 6.65 5.37
CA ASP A 285 -11.12 6.32 5.28
C ASP A 285 -11.38 5.27 4.19
N LEU A 286 -12.37 4.42 4.42
CA LEU A 286 -12.93 3.62 3.35
C LEU A 286 -14.02 4.43 2.66
N PRO A 287 -13.94 4.64 1.34
CA PRO A 287 -14.93 5.42 0.60
C PRO A 287 -16.32 4.79 0.66
N SER A 288 -17.35 5.59 0.48
CA SER A 288 -18.67 5.03 0.24
C SER A 288 -18.71 4.37 -1.13
N MET A 289 -19.52 3.31 -1.25
CA MET A 289 -19.63 2.52 -2.47
C MET A 289 -21.08 2.22 -2.81
N LEU A 290 -21.46 2.57 -4.04
CA LEU A 290 -22.71 2.11 -4.65
C LEU A 290 -22.42 0.95 -5.59
N SER A 291 -23.05 -0.19 -5.34
CA SER A 291 -23.01 -1.36 -6.22
C SER A 291 -24.39 -1.57 -6.81
N VAL A 292 -24.48 -1.73 -8.13
CA VAL A 292 -25.70 -2.11 -8.83
C VAL A 292 -25.42 -3.31 -9.73
N ALA A 293 -26.34 -4.25 -9.76
CA ALA A 293 -26.19 -5.47 -10.53
C ALA A 293 -27.50 -5.90 -11.19
N ALA A 294 -27.37 -6.51 -12.35
CA ALA A 294 -28.46 -7.18 -13.05
C ALA A 294 -28.01 -8.58 -13.48
N SER A 295 -28.87 -9.57 -13.30
CA SER A 295 -28.63 -10.91 -13.83
C SER A 295 -29.87 -11.47 -14.47
N TYR A 296 -29.70 -12.19 -15.58
CA TYR A 296 -30.78 -12.82 -16.32
C TYR A 296 -30.45 -14.28 -16.64
N GLU A 297 -31.39 -15.18 -16.32
CA GLU A 297 -31.30 -16.60 -16.62
C GLU A 297 -31.96 -16.87 -17.99
N PHE A 298 -31.13 -17.02 -19.02
CA PHE A 298 -31.61 -17.34 -20.37
C PHE A 298 -32.10 -18.77 -20.47
N LEU A 299 -31.34 -19.69 -19.90
CA LEU A 299 -31.59 -21.10 -19.82
C LEU A 299 -31.24 -21.61 -18.40
N PRO A 300 -31.73 -22.78 -17.95
CA PRO A 300 -31.31 -23.32 -16.65
C PRO A 300 -29.79 -23.51 -16.51
N SER A 301 -29.08 -23.62 -17.64
CA SER A 301 -27.63 -23.83 -17.70
C SER A 301 -26.87 -22.52 -18.11
N LEU A 302 -27.56 -21.43 -18.41
CA LEU A 302 -26.93 -20.19 -18.88
C LEU A 302 -27.54 -18.97 -18.20
N ARG A 303 -26.73 -18.31 -17.40
CA ARG A 303 -27.04 -17.02 -16.75
C ARG A 303 -25.96 -16.00 -17.12
N ALA A 304 -26.37 -14.79 -17.48
CA ALA A 304 -25.49 -13.65 -17.60
C ALA A 304 -25.72 -12.67 -16.46
N SER A 305 -24.66 -12.01 -16.02
CA SER A 305 -24.68 -11.00 -14.97
C SER A 305 -23.80 -9.83 -15.35
N VAL A 306 -24.27 -8.62 -15.02
CA VAL A 306 -23.51 -7.37 -15.13
C VAL A 306 -23.56 -6.68 -13.79
N GLU A 307 -22.42 -6.18 -13.35
CA GLU A 307 -22.27 -5.46 -12.09
C GLU A 307 -21.47 -4.17 -12.32
N TYR A 308 -21.86 -3.10 -11.62
CA TYR A 308 -21.19 -1.82 -11.64
C TYR A 308 -20.98 -1.32 -10.22
N HIS A 309 -19.75 -0.88 -9.92
CA HIS A 309 -19.36 -0.29 -8.64
C HIS A 309 -18.93 1.16 -8.84
N PHE A 310 -19.48 2.03 -8.04
CA PHE A 310 -19.06 3.43 -7.96
C PHE A 310 -18.48 3.70 -6.57
N PHE A 311 -17.23 4.14 -6.53
CA PHE A 311 -16.53 4.54 -5.31
C PHE A 311 -16.46 6.07 -5.23
N ASP A 312 -16.84 6.64 -4.09
CA ASP A 312 -16.74 8.08 -3.82
C ASP A 312 -15.40 8.41 -3.12
N ASP A 313 -14.30 8.19 -3.84
CA ASP A 313 -12.95 8.40 -3.32
C ASP A 313 -12.66 9.86 -2.97
N LYS A 314 -13.32 10.81 -3.64
CA LYS A 314 -13.11 12.25 -3.41
C LYS A 314 -13.51 12.71 -2.01
N ASN A 315 -14.43 12.00 -1.37
CA ASN A 315 -14.94 12.31 -0.04
C ASN A 315 -14.33 11.42 1.05
N ALA A 316 -13.41 10.51 0.70
CA ALA A 316 -12.65 9.73 1.65
C ALA A 316 -11.42 10.53 2.12
N GLY A 317 -11.25 10.67 3.44
CA GLY A 317 -10.04 11.25 4.00
C GLY A 317 -8.87 10.30 3.80
N MET A 318 -7.82 10.77 3.13
CA MET A 318 -6.54 10.07 3.02
C MET A 318 -5.45 11.01 3.51
N ALA A 319 -4.41 10.44 4.10
CA ALA A 319 -3.21 11.22 4.41
C ALA A 319 -2.60 11.77 3.11
N ASP A 320 -2.21 13.04 3.12
CA ASP A 320 -1.50 13.69 2.00
C ASP A 320 -0.12 13.09 1.73
N ASN A 321 0.26 12.09 2.51
CA ASN A 321 1.53 11.39 2.37
C ASN A 321 1.42 10.38 1.25
N LEU A 322 2.18 10.62 0.20
CA LEU A 322 2.46 9.62 -0.81
C LEU A 322 3.03 8.37 -0.13
N SER A 323 2.16 7.44 0.19
CA SER A 323 2.59 6.10 0.57
C SER A 323 3.36 5.53 -0.62
N LEU A 324 4.62 5.18 -0.39
CA LEU A 324 5.51 4.58 -1.39
C LEU A 324 4.91 3.32 -2.04
N ILE A 325 3.90 2.73 -1.43
CA ILE A 325 3.19 1.54 -1.91
C ILE A 325 2.03 1.91 -2.82
N HIS A 326 1.37 3.06 -2.63
CA HIS A 326 0.26 3.49 -3.48
C HIS A 326 0.67 3.91 -4.90
N ILE A 327 1.93 4.28 -5.12
CA ILE A 327 2.45 4.58 -6.46
C ILE A 327 2.57 3.31 -7.33
N SER A 328 2.55 2.12 -6.74
CA SER A 328 2.76 0.86 -7.44
C SER A 328 1.48 0.08 -7.76
N GLU A 329 0.30 0.54 -7.36
CA GLU A 329 -0.95 -0.09 -7.79
C GLU A 329 -1.38 0.48 -9.15
N PRO A 330 -1.25 -0.27 -10.25
CA PRO A 330 -1.95 0.10 -11.48
C PRO A 330 -3.44 0.03 -11.19
N THR A 331 -4.18 1.00 -11.69
CA THR A 331 -5.63 1.01 -11.75
C THR A 331 -6.12 -0.40 -12.08
N ARG A 332 -6.80 -1.03 -11.15
CA ARG A 332 -7.25 -2.40 -11.29
C ARG A 332 -8.36 -2.45 -12.34
N LEU A 333 -8.02 -2.85 -13.54
CA LEU A 333 -8.98 -3.34 -14.51
C LEU A 333 -9.26 -4.80 -14.14
N ASP A 334 -10.26 -5.02 -13.30
CA ASP A 334 -10.84 -6.34 -13.11
C ASP A 334 -11.68 -6.65 -14.35
N VAL A 335 -11.04 -7.27 -15.33
CA VAL A 335 -11.73 -7.97 -16.42
C VAL A 335 -11.82 -9.44 -15.97
N ILE A 336 -13.00 -9.84 -15.56
CA ILE A 336 -13.37 -11.26 -15.38
C ILE A 336 -14.09 -11.73 -16.64
#